data_72e8f29cd9e318b96569f0f9ba4d0e80
#
_entry.id   72e8f29cd9e318b96569f0f9ba4d0e80
#
_cell.length_a   1.000
_cell.length_b   1.000
_cell.length_c   1.000
_cell.angle_alpha   90.00
_cell.angle_beta   90.00
_cell.angle_gamma   90.00
#
_symmetry.space_group_name_H-M   'P 1'
#
loop_
_entity.id
_entity.type
_entity.pdbx_description
1 polymer ?
#
loop_
_entity_poly.entity_id
_entity_poly.type
_entity_poly.pdbx_seq_one_letter_code
_entity_poly.pdbx_strand_id
1 'polypeptide(L)'
;MKKLITLLCLGFFTVAQAQNTPINIKDPSLAQEPQCTNVNKTIQKEGRSHFWQCVDSWAYNHFTYPDDAFNNRQEAIVWIPFLINEKGTFLVNKDSINITVPPEKIKDLDEGKYNSIKEVCYNIFATFPNVIPAKNTQGQAIPVKGKYPISFIIPLDENQQPIEGEKGIAEALKTALKPVVEKAACRVGKEHLSEEEKTADANRFFSTIIRSRYHYPPTALELGISGKVTVKIEVDTEGKITAKRISGPNELYSAVEKTFTNIPDFIPARDQYGYPIKMTYVIAINISLAV
;
A
#
# COMPACT_ATOMS: atom_id res chain seq x y z
N MET A 1 25.86 -79.19 -8.17
CA MET A 1 25.45 -78.08 -9.02
C MET A 1 24.66 -77.11 -8.13
N LYS A 2 25.31 -76.05 -7.60
CA LYS A 2 24.66 -75.03 -6.79
C LYS A 2 24.25 -73.90 -7.71
N LYS A 3 22.92 -73.63 -7.85
CA LYS A 3 22.41 -72.50 -8.59
C LYS A 3 22.44 -71.21 -7.69
N LEU A 4 23.24 -70.26 -8.13
CA LEU A 4 23.35 -68.93 -7.54
C LEU A 4 22.17 -68.12 -8.08
N ILE A 5 21.22 -67.72 -7.18
CA ILE A 5 20.15 -66.81 -7.53
C ILE A 5 20.65 -65.42 -7.19
N THR A 6 20.94 -64.61 -8.21
CA THR A 6 21.26 -63.19 -8.05
C THR A 6 19.97 -62.42 -7.92
N LEU A 7 19.69 -61.92 -6.71
CA LEU A 7 18.58 -61.05 -6.43
C LEU A 7 18.92 -59.62 -6.84
N LEU A 8 18.34 -59.16 -7.94
CA LEU A 8 18.47 -57.76 -8.41
C LEU A 8 17.55 -56.87 -7.58
N CYS A 9 18.07 -56.20 -6.56
CA CYS A 9 17.33 -55.13 -5.85
C CYS A 9 17.25 -53.89 -6.75
N LEU A 10 16.13 -53.73 -7.46
CA LEU A 10 15.74 -52.47 -8.06
C LEU A 10 15.34 -51.48 -6.93
N GLY A 11 16.30 -50.67 -6.51
CA GLY A 11 16.06 -49.57 -5.64
C GLY A 11 15.20 -48.51 -6.37
N PHE A 12 13.91 -48.46 -6.07
CA PHE A 12 13.10 -47.32 -6.42
C PHE A 12 13.58 -46.14 -5.57
N PHE A 13 14.42 -45.26 -6.13
CA PHE A 13 14.63 -43.94 -5.62
C PHE A 13 13.35 -43.15 -5.87
N THR A 14 12.45 -43.14 -4.93
CA THR A 14 11.42 -42.11 -4.86
C THR A 14 12.13 -40.80 -4.51
N VAL A 15 12.42 -40.00 -5.53
CA VAL A 15 12.79 -38.61 -5.34
C VAL A 15 11.54 -37.95 -4.74
N ALA A 16 11.50 -37.84 -3.43
CA ALA A 16 10.55 -36.95 -2.77
C ALA A 16 10.85 -35.57 -3.32
N GLN A 17 10.01 -35.09 -4.22
CA GLN A 17 10.01 -33.68 -4.60
C GLN A 17 9.63 -32.92 -3.31
N ALA A 18 10.62 -32.34 -2.66
CA ALA A 18 10.39 -31.36 -1.63
C ALA A 18 9.55 -30.26 -2.28
N GLN A 19 8.26 -30.21 -1.95
CA GLN A 19 7.40 -29.11 -2.37
C GLN A 19 8.02 -27.85 -1.78
N ASN A 20 8.63 -27.03 -2.63
CA ASN A 20 9.20 -25.75 -2.20
C ASN A 20 8.09 -24.91 -1.60
N THR A 21 8.17 -24.62 -0.31
CA THR A 21 7.20 -23.75 0.34
C THR A 21 7.27 -22.36 -0.30
N PRO A 22 6.15 -21.78 -0.75
CA PRO A 22 6.14 -20.46 -1.39
C PRO A 22 6.73 -19.40 -0.46
N ILE A 23 7.76 -18.70 -0.91
CA ILE A 23 8.35 -17.58 -0.19
C ILE A 23 7.68 -16.26 -0.61
N ASN A 24 7.84 -15.22 0.20
CA ASN A 24 7.30 -13.91 -0.14
C ASN A 24 8.04 -13.36 -1.36
N ILE A 25 7.32 -12.79 -2.32
CA ILE A 25 7.90 -12.17 -3.52
C ILE A 25 8.87 -11.02 -3.20
N LYS A 26 8.81 -10.47 -2.00
CA LYS A 26 9.71 -9.43 -1.48
C LYS A 26 10.88 -10.00 -0.66
N ASP A 27 11.03 -11.32 -0.63
CA ASP A 27 12.09 -11.95 0.14
C ASP A 27 13.46 -11.61 -0.46
N PRO A 28 14.40 -11.07 0.33
CA PRO A 28 15.73 -10.70 -0.17
C PRO A 28 16.58 -11.90 -0.61
N SER A 29 16.16 -13.12 -0.31
CA SER A 29 16.83 -14.35 -0.78
C SER A 29 16.51 -14.69 -2.24
N LEU A 30 15.55 -14.00 -2.88
CA LEU A 30 15.29 -14.14 -4.31
C LEU A 30 16.47 -13.63 -5.13
N ALA A 31 17.04 -14.48 -5.96
CA ALA A 31 18.05 -14.06 -6.94
C ALA A 31 17.42 -13.38 -8.15
N GLN A 32 16.18 -13.76 -8.47
CA GLN A 32 15.43 -13.18 -9.58
C GLN A 32 13.94 -13.18 -9.26
N GLU A 33 13.31 -12.00 -9.36
CA GLU A 33 11.85 -11.84 -9.33
C GLU A 33 11.21 -12.48 -10.58
N PRO A 34 9.90 -12.80 -10.55
CA PRO A 34 9.17 -13.19 -11.75
C PRO A 34 9.31 -12.14 -12.85
N GLN A 35 9.25 -12.54 -14.11
CA GLN A 35 9.33 -11.62 -15.25
C GLN A 35 8.20 -11.88 -16.24
N CYS A 36 7.60 -10.82 -16.75
CA CYS A 36 6.61 -10.93 -17.80
C CYS A 36 7.25 -11.16 -19.15
N THR A 37 6.63 -12.03 -19.96
CA THR A 37 7.12 -12.39 -21.29
C THR A 37 6.75 -11.38 -22.37
N ASN A 38 5.67 -10.60 -22.17
CA ASN A 38 5.12 -9.67 -23.16
C ASN A 38 4.70 -8.36 -22.48
N VAL A 39 5.65 -7.46 -22.24
CA VAL A 39 5.32 -6.10 -21.79
C VAL A 39 5.54 -5.12 -22.93
N ASN A 40 4.47 -4.49 -23.39
CA ASN A 40 4.58 -3.23 -24.10
C ASN A 40 5.28 -2.23 -23.18
N LYS A 41 6.43 -1.70 -23.61
CA LYS A 41 7.34 -0.82 -22.85
C LYS A 41 6.75 0.54 -22.42
N THR A 42 5.43 0.68 -22.38
CA THR A 42 4.75 1.99 -22.34
C THR A 42 4.57 2.59 -20.96
N ILE A 43 4.80 1.86 -19.88
CA ILE A 43 4.67 2.42 -18.51
C ILE A 43 5.97 2.14 -17.75
N GLN A 44 7.01 2.92 -18.02
CA GLN A 44 8.19 2.95 -17.14
C GLN A 44 7.90 3.91 -15.98
N LYS A 45 7.50 3.37 -14.83
CA LYS A 45 7.54 4.10 -13.57
C LYS A 45 8.92 3.90 -12.97
N GLU A 46 9.67 4.99 -12.81
CA GLU A 46 10.98 4.98 -12.16
C GLU A 46 10.89 4.27 -10.79
N GLY A 47 11.84 3.38 -10.52
CA GLY A 47 11.98 2.71 -9.23
C GLY A 47 11.17 1.41 -9.05
N ARG A 48 10.35 0.98 -10.01
CA ARG A 48 9.61 -0.30 -9.93
C ARG A 48 10.24 -1.39 -10.76
N SER A 49 10.24 -2.62 -10.24
CA SER A 49 10.70 -3.77 -11.04
C SER A 49 9.79 -4.01 -12.23
N HIS A 50 10.33 -4.61 -13.27
CA HIS A 50 9.62 -4.94 -14.50
C HIS A 50 8.37 -5.81 -14.26
N PHE A 51 8.43 -6.73 -13.31
CA PHE A 51 7.29 -7.57 -12.92
C PHE A 51 6.10 -6.70 -12.44
N TRP A 52 6.33 -5.79 -11.50
CA TRP A 52 5.26 -4.95 -10.95
C TRP A 52 4.70 -3.96 -11.97
N GLN A 53 5.53 -3.45 -12.89
CA GLN A 53 5.05 -2.63 -14.01
C GLN A 53 4.09 -3.40 -14.92
N CYS A 54 4.36 -4.67 -15.13
CA CYS A 54 3.51 -5.55 -15.90
C CYS A 54 2.17 -5.82 -15.20
N VAL A 55 2.21 -6.15 -13.90
CA VAL A 55 1.01 -6.38 -13.09
C VAL A 55 0.13 -5.13 -13.06
N ASP A 56 0.73 -3.94 -12.86
CA ASP A 56 0.02 -2.66 -12.90
C ASP A 56 -0.63 -2.42 -14.26
N SER A 57 0.11 -2.66 -15.35
CA SER A 57 -0.41 -2.46 -16.72
C SER A 57 -1.56 -3.42 -17.04
N TRP A 58 -1.43 -4.68 -16.60
CA TRP A 58 -2.49 -5.66 -16.77
C TRP A 58 -3.75 -5.26 -16.00
N ALA A 59 -3.59 -4.93 -14.71
CA ALA A 59 -4.70 -4.50 -13.86
C ALA A 59 -5.38 -3.25 -14.43
N TYR A 60 -4.61 -2.26 -14.91
CA TYR A 60 -5.14 -1.04 -15.52
C TYR A 60 -6.02 -1.33 -16.74
N ASN A 61 -5.57 -2.23 -17.63
CA ASN A 61 -6.28 -2.55 -18.86
C ASN A 61 -7.53 -3.43 -18.65
N HIS A 62 -7.66 -4.06 -17.48
CA HIS A 62 -8.78 -4.96 -17.16
C HIS A 62 -9.64 -4.45 -16.00
N PHE A 63 -9.27 -3.30 -15.41
CA PHE A 63 -10.05 -2.71 -14.33
C PHE A 63 -11.40 -2.21 -14.82
N THR A 64 -12.41 -2.55 -14.05
CA THR A 64 -13.75 -1.99 -14.19
C THR A 64 -14.31 -1.74 -12.79
N TYR A 65 -14.95 -0.60 -12.57
CA TYR A 65 -15.72 -0.39 -11.36
C TYR A 65 -17.11 -0.99 -11.61
N PRO A 66 -17.57 -1.98 -10.82
CA PRO A 66 -18.91 -2.53 -11.00
C PRO A 66 -20.00 -1.46 -10.86
N ASP A 67 -20.97 -1.41 -11.77
CA ASP A 67 -22.00 -0.36 -11.76
C ASP A 67 -22.83 -0.37 -10.48
N ASP A 68 -23.17 -1.56 -9.97
CA ASP A 68 -23.89 -1.70 -8.70
C ASP A 68 -23.08 -1.16 -7.52
N ALA A 69 -21.79 -1.45 -7.48
CA ALA A 69 -20.91 -0.95 -6.42
C ALA A 69 -20.69 0.57 -6.53
N PHE A 70 -20.52 1.08 -7.76
CA PHE A 70 -20.34 2.50 -8.02
C PHE A 70 -21.59 3.30 -7.64
N ASN A 71 -22.76 2.87 -8.09
CA ASN A 71 -24.04 3.52 -7.82
C ASN A 71 -24.42 3.47 -6.32
N ASN A 72 -24.02 2.40 -5.61
CA ASN A 72 -24.21 2.26 -4.18
C ASN A 72 -23.06 2.91 -3.36
N ARG A 73 -22.14 3.62 -4.00
CA ARG A 73 -21.01 4.33 -3.39
C ARG A 73 -20.18 3.43 -2.44
N GLN A 74 -19.92 2.21 -2.92
CA GLN A 74 -19.14 1.23 -2.18
C GLN A 74 -17.65 1.47 -2.39
N GLU A 75 -16.98 1.97 -1.38
CA GLU A 75 -15.54 2.21 -1.39
C GLU A 75 -14.81 1.14 -0.60
N ALA A 76 -13.68 0.69 -1.11
CA ALA A 76 -12.85 -0.30 -0.45
C ALA A 76 -11.43 -0.32 -1.00
N ILE A 77 -10.47 -0.77 -0.18
CA ILE A 77 -9.20 -1.29 -0.66
C ILE A 77 -9.30 -2.82 -0.64
N VAL A 78 -9.13 -3.42 -1.81
CA VAL A 78 -9.20 -4.86 -1.99
C VAL A 78 -7.80 -5.42 -2.11
N TRP A 79 -7.44 -6.33 -1.23
CA TRP A 79 -6.17 -7.04 -1.25
C TRP A 79 -6.36 -8.41 -1.91
N ILE A 80 -5.63 -8.64 -2.98
CA ILE A 80 -5.71 -9.85 -3.81
C ILE A 80 -4.45 -10.68 -3.56
N PRO A 81 -4.51 -11.69 -2.67
CA PRO A 81 -3.41 -12.63 -2.50
C PRO A 81 -3.21 -13.46 -3.76
N PHE A 82 -1.97 -13.66 -4.14
CA PHE A 82 -1.61 -14.49 -5.29
C PHE A 82 -0.44 -15.42 -5.00
N LEU A 83 -0.36 -16.47 -5.80
CA LEU A 83 0.76 -17.40 -5.87
C LEU A 83 1.24 -17.49 -7.32
N ILE A 84 2.55 -17.41 -7.53
CA ILE A 84 3.18 -17.79 -8.81
C ILE A 84 3.93 -19.09 -8.58
N ASN A 85 3.54 -20.14 -9.27
CA ASN A 85 4.20 -21.44 -9.13
C ASN A 85 5.51 -21.52 -9.92
N GLU A 86 6.23 -22.64 -9.82
CA GLU A 86 7.51 -22.88 -10.50
C GLU A 86 7.38 -22.92 -12.03
N LYS A 87 6.16 -23.05 -12.55
CA LYS A 87 5.87 -23.00 -14.00
C LYS A 87 5.56 -21.57 -14.47
N GLY A 88 5.54 -20.59 -13.56
CA GLY A 88 5.20 -19.21 -13.86
C GLY A 88 3.69 -18.93 -13.96
N THR A 89 2.84 -19.88 -13.53
CA THR A 89 1.39 -19.66 -13.53
C THR A 89 0.98 -18.79 -12.37
N PHE A 90 0.25 -17.73 -12.66
CA PHE A 90 -0.32 -16.82 -11.67
C PHE A 90 -1.66 -17.38 -11.16
N LEU A 91 -1.77 -17.58 -9.87
CA LEU A 91 -2.90 -18.24 -9.23
C LEU A 91 -3.52 -17.31 -8.18
N VAL A 92 -4.82 -17.09 -8.27
CA VAL A 92 -5.62 -16.33 -7.30
C VAL A 92 -6.77 -17.20 -6.82
N ASN A 93 -7.03 -17.16 -5.51
CA ASN A 93 -8.22 -17.78 -4.93
C ASN A 93 -9.20 -16.67 -4.54
N LYS A 94 -10.42 -16.70 -5.08
CA LYS A 94 -11.47 -15.71 -4.84
C LYS A 94 -11.82 -15.59 -3.35
N ASP A 95 -11.88 -16.72 -2.63
CA ASP A 95 -12.22 -16.74 -1.21
C ASP A 95 -11.15 -16.12 -0.32
N SER A 96 -9.92 -15.97 -0.82
CA SER A 96 -8.82 -15.34 -0.10
C SER A 96 -8.72 -13.82 -0.33
N ILE A 97 -9.58 -13.25 -1.19
CA ILE A 97 -9.61 -11.81 -1.45
C ILE A 97 -10.19 -11.09 -0.23
N ASN A 98 -9.40 -10.17 0.33
CA ASN A 98 -9.74 -9.42 1.52
C ASN A 98 -10.17 -7.99 1.16
N ILE A 99 -11.19 -7.51 1.87
CA ILE A 99 -11.70 -6.15 1.72
C ILE A 99 -11.37 -5.35 2.98
N THR A 100 -10.85 -4.15 2.77
CA THR A 100 -10.68 -3.15 3.81
C THR A 100 -11.52 -1.94 3.45
N VAL A 101 -12.46 -1.58 4.32
CA VAL A 101 -13.32 -0.40 4.16
C VAL A 101 -12.85 0.74 5.04
N PRO A 102 -13.23 2.00 4.75
CA PRO A 102 -12.98 3.14 5.62
C PRO A 102 -13.47 2.88 7.06
N PRO A 103 -12.78 3.39 8.10
CA PRO A 103 -13.10 3.10 9.50
C PRO A 103 -14.53 3.37 9.90
N GLU A 104 -15.16 4.40 9.34
CA GLU A 104 -16.55 4.77 9.59
C GLU A 104 -17.55 3.74 9.06
N LYS A 105 -17.15 2.90 8.09
CA LYS A 105 -17.99 1.86 7.47
C LYS A 105 -17.77 0.46 8.09
N ILE A 106 -16.81 0.29 9.00
CA ILE A 106 -16.45 -1.03 9.55
C ILE A 106 -17.61 -1.64 10.35
N LYS A 107 -18.37 -0.83 11.11
CA LYS A 107 -19.46 -1.31 11.98
C LYS A 107 -20.61 -1.94 11.20
N ASP A 108 -20.81 -1.51 9.96
CA ASP A 108 -21.91 -1.96 9.10
C ASP A 108 -21.40 -2.79 7.92
N LEU A 109 -20.18 -3.34 8.04
CA LEU A 109 -19.57 -4.13 6.99
C LEU A 109 -20.32 -5.45 6.80
N ASP A 110 -21.08 -5.51 5.72
CA ASP A 110 -21.61 -6.72 5.15
C ASP A 110 -20.76 -7.07 3.91
N GLU A 111 -19.88 -8.06 4.06
CA GLU A 111 -18.98 -8.47 2.97
C GLU A 111 -19.74 -8.94 1.72
N GLY A 112 -20.99 -9.42 1.87
CA GLY A 112 -21.83 -9.82 0.75
C GLY A 112 -22.14 -8.67 -0.22
N LYS A 113 -22.19 -7.44 0.28
CA LYS A 113 -22.40 -6.24 -0.54
C LYS A 113 -21.25 -5.97 -1.50
N TYR A 114 -20.03 -6.48 -1.21
CA TYR A 114 -18.83 -6.27 -2.00
C TYR A 114 -18.52 -7.42 -2.97
N ASN A 115 -19.46 -8.33 -3.19
CA ASN A 115 -19.25 -9.50 -4.06
C ASN A 115 -18.91 -9.12 -5.51
N SER A 116 -19.55 -8.10 -6.06
CA SER A 116 -19.24 -7.60 -7.42
C SER A 116 -17.80 -7.05 -7.53
N ILE A 117 -17.34 -6.35 -6.50
CA ILE A 117 -15.96 -5.87 -6.41
C ILE A 117 -14.98 -7.04 -6.30
N LYS A 118 -15.26 -8.05 -5.44
CA LYS A 118 -14.43 -9.27 -5.35
C LYS A 118 -14.36 -10.02 -6.67
N GLU A 119 -15.51 -10.12 -7.37
CA GLU A 119 -15.60 -10.78 -8.69
C GLU A 119 -14.70 -10.09 -9.73
N VAL A 120 -14.80 -8.78 -9.85
CA VAL A 120 -13.95 -8.01 -10.77
C VAL A 120 -12.48 -8.21 -10.43
N CYS A 121 -12.09 -8.09 -9.14
CA CYS A 121 -10.72 -8.29 -8.71
C CYS A 121 -10.20 -9.70 -9.03
N TYR A 122 -11.02 -10.72 -8.82
CA TYR A 122 -10.68 -12.09 -9.19
C TYR A 122 -10.48 -12.22 -10.71
N ASN A 123 -11.41 -11.72 -11.51
CA ASN A 123 -11.40 -11.84 -12.98
C ASN A 123 -10.21 -11.13 -13.61
N ILE A 124 -9.76 -10.00 -13.06
CA ILE A 124 -8.54 -9.31 -13.51
C ILE A 124 -7.35 -10.26 -13.52
N PHE A 125 -7.18 -11.08 -12.47
CA PHE A 125 -5.99 -11.92 -12.31
C PHE A 125 -6.20 -13.40 -12.66
N ALA A 126 -7.44 -13.88 -12.75
CA ALA A 126 -7.72 -15.25 -13.18
C ALA A 126 -7.23 -15.54 -14.61
N THR A 127 -7.12 -14.49 -15.43
CA THR A 127 -6.65 -14.56 -16.82
C THR A 127 -5.26 -13.94 -17.01
N PHE A 128 -4.53 -13.67 -15.91
CA PHE A 128 -3.18 -13.13 -16.00
C PHE A 128 -2.26 -14.10 -16.75
N PRO A 129 -1.46 -13.63 -17.71
CA PRO A 129 -0.61 -14.50 -18.51
C PRO A 129 0.49 -15.15 -17.67
N ASN A 130 0.96 -16.32 -18.10
CA ASN A 130 2.10 -16.95 -17.49
C ASN A 130 3.34 -16.05 -17.57
N VAL A 131 4.14 -16.09 -16.52
CA VAL A 131 5.37 -15.32 -16.39
C VAL A 131 6.59 -16.27 -16.34
N ILE A 132 7.78 -15.74 -16.53
CA ILE A 132 9.02 -16.44 -16.17
C ILE A 132 9.04 -16.52 -14.64
N PRO A 133 9.15 -17.71 -14.03
CA PRO A 133 9.08 -17.86 -12.58
C PRO A 133 10.25 -17.22 -11.85
N ALA A 134 10.05 -16.92 -10.58
CA ALA A 134 11.12 -16.49 -9.70
C ALA A 134 12.21 -17.56 -9.56
N LYS A 135 13.45 -17.15 -9.26
CA LYS A 135 14.57 -18.06 -9.05
C LYS A 135 15.29 -17.79 -7.74
N ASN A 136 15.72 -18.88 -7.10
CA ASN A 136 16.62 -18.82 -5.96
C ASN A 136 18.08 -18.57 -6.39
N THR A 137 18.99 -18.48 -5.43
CA THR A 137 20.43 -18.27 -5.67
C THR A 137 21.12 -19.42 -6.44
N GLN A 138 20.50 -20.61 -6.48
CA GLN A 138 20.97 -21.75 -7.28
C GLN A 138 20.41 -21.75 -8.71
N GLY A 139 19.64 -20.73 -9.10
CA GLY A 139 19.02 -20.62 -10.42
C GLY A 139 17.79 -21.52 -10.62
N GLN A 140 17.31 -22.18 -9.58
CA GLN A 140 16.12 -23.03 -9.63
C GLN A 140 14.85 -22.20 -9.56
N ALA A 141 13.85 -22.56 -10.37
CA ALA A 141 12.53 -21.95 -10.29
C ALA A 141 11.86 -22.32 -8.95
N ILE A 142 11.32 -21.31 -8.27
CA ILE A 142 10.65 -21.48 -6.98
C ILE A 142 9.32 -20.76 -6.96
N PRO A 143 8.32 -21.26 -6.19
CA PRO A 143 7.05 -20.60 -6.05
C PRO A 143 7.18 -19.36 -5.16
N VAL A 144 6.48 -18.29 -5.53
CA VAL A 144 6.41 -17.06 -4.73
C VAL A 144 4.98 -16.64 -4.48
N LYS A 145 4.72 -16.04 -3.33
CA LYS A 145 3.43 -15.48 -2.95
C LYS A 145 3.53 -13.99 -2.69
N GLY A 146 2.46 -13.29 -2.99
CA GLY A 146 2.34 -11.86 -2.74
C GLY A 146 0.89 -11.45 -2.57
N LYS A 147 0.67 -10.15 -2.46
CA LYS A 147 -0.67 -9.55 -2.49
C LYS A 147 -0.62 -8.28 -3.35
N TYR A 148 -1.71 -8.02 -4.06
CA TYR A 148 -1.89 -6.85 -4.91
C TYR A 148 -3.12 -6.05 -4.47
N PRO A 149 -3.02 -4.74 -4.21
CA PRO A 149 -4.17 -3.94 -3.83
C PRO A 149 -4.81 -3.27 -5.05
N ILE A 150 -6.13 -3.17 -5.01
CA ILE A 150 -6.91 -2.28 -5.88
C ILE A 150 -7.79 -1.41 -4.99
N SER A 151 -7.77 -0.10 -5.24
CA SER A 151 -8.57 0.87 -4.50
C SER A 151 -9.83 1.23 -5.28
N PHE A 152 -10.99 0.95 -4.69
CA PHE A 152 -12.28 1.40 -5.20
C PHE A 152 -12.66 2.67 -4.42
N ILE A 153 -12.56 3.81 -5.07
CA ILE A 153 -12.81 5.13 -4.48
C ILE A 153 -13.80 5.87 -5.37
N ILE A 154 -14.82 6.49 -4.76
CA ILE A 154 -15.74 7.35 -5.46
C ILE A 154 -15.10 8.72 -5.65
N PRO A 155 -14.81 9.15 -6.88
CA PRO A 155 -14.19 10.43 -7.12
C PRO A 155 -15.18 11.57 -6.85
N LEU A 156 -14.67 12.64 -6.23
CA LEU A 156 -15.44 13.83 -5.89
C LEU A 156 -15.04 14.99 -6.81
N ASP A 157 -15.99 15.86 -7.14
CA ASP A 157 -15.76 17.11 -7.83
C ASP A 157 -15.21 18.20 -6.89
N GLU A 158 -15.04 19.42 -7.40
CA GLU A 158 -14.54 20.57 -6.65
C GLU A 158 -15.47 20.97 -5.48
N ASN A 159 -16.77 20.62 -5.59
CA ASN A 159 -17.78 20.87 -4.56
C ASN A 159 -17.96 19.70 -3.59
N GLN A 160 -17.05 18.72 -3.61
CA GLN A 160 -17.12 17.49 -2.80
C GLN A 160 -18.37 16.62 -3.11
N GLN A 161 -18.88 16.71 -4.34
CA GLN A 161 -19.98 15.87 -4.79
C GLN A 161 -19.42 14.72 -5.65
N PRO A 162 -19.98 13.52 -5.55
CA PRO A 162 -19.59 12.39 -6.40
C PRO A 162 -19.71 12.73 -7.87
N ILE A 163 -18.64 12.40 -8.62
CA ILE A 163 -18.67 12.47 -10.08
C ILE A 163 -19.37 11.21 -10.59
N GLU A 164 -20.50 11.36 -11.27
CA GLU A 164 -21.36 10.25 -11.65
C GLU A 164 -21.07 9.73 -13.08
N GLY A 165 -21.59 8.55 -13.41
CA GLY A 165 -21.54 7.94 -14.72
C GLY A 165 -20.13 7.60 -15.20
N GLU A 166 -19.97 7.52 -16.53
CA GLU A 166 -18.69 7.12 -17.17
C GLU A 166 -17.52 8.01 -16.78
N LYS A 167 -17.75 9.31 -16.58
CA LYS A 167 -16.72 10.25 -16.14
C LYS A 167 -16.22 9.89 -14.74
N GLY A 168 -17.11 9.54 -13.83
CA GLY A 168 -16.76 9.10 -12.48
C GLY A 168 -15.98 7.79 -12.50
N ILE A 169 -16.39 6.82 -13.29
CA ILE A 169 -15.67 5.55 -13.45
C ILE A 169 -14.28 5.78 -14.03
N ALA A 170 -14.13 6.66 -15.02
CA ALA A 170 -12.82 7.01 -15.57
C ALA A 170 -11.89 7.71 -14.57
N GLU A 171 -12.42 8.57 -13.70
CA GLU A 171 -11.65 9.19 -12.62
C GLU A 171 -11.29 8.18 -11.52
N ALA A 172 -12.20 7.27 -11.16
CA ALA A 172 -11.94 6.19 -10.21
C ALA A 172 -10.80 5.29 -10.69
N LEU A 173 -10.72 4.96 -11.99
CA LEU A 173 -9.62 4.19 -12.57
C LEU A 173 -8.25 4.85 -12.33
N LYS A 174 -8.16 6.18 -12.42
CA LYS A 174 -6.90 6.90 -12.19
C LYS A 174 -6.38 6.75 -10.76
N THR A 175 -7.26 6.45 -9.82
CA THR A 175 -6.92 6.27 -8.40
C THR A 175 -6.80 4.82 -7.99
N ALA A 176 -7.46 3.90 -8.70
CA ALA A 176 -7.57 2.49 -8.36
C ALA A 176 -6.22 1.78 -8.16
N LEU A 177 -5.23 2.15 -8.95
CA LEU A 177 -3.89 1.54 -8.96
C LEU A 177 -2.81 2.47 -8.40
N LYS A 178 -3.19 3.46 -7.60
CA LYS A 178 -2.21 4.28 -6.88
C LYS A 178 -1.53 3.45 -5.79
N PRO A 179 -0.26 3.75 -5.48
CA PRO A 179 0.42 3.11 -4.37
C PRO A 179 -0.36 3.24 -3.07
N VAL A 180 -0.54 2.13 -2.38
CA VAL A 180 -1.19 2.06 -1.07
C VAL A 180 -0.11 1.91 0.00
N VAL A 181 -0.24 2.66 1.10
CA VAL A 181 0.68 2.52 2.23
C VAL A 181 0.50 1.12 2.84
N GLU A 182 1.51 0.28 2.73
CA GLU A 182 1.56 -1.02 3.41
C GLU A 182 2.28 -0.93 4.75
N LYS A 183 3.34 -0.11 4.79
CA LYS A 183 4.07 0.17 6.03
C LYS A 183 4.07 1.67 6.28
N ALA A 184 3.49 2.09 7.39
CA ALA A 184 3.45 3.49 7.77
C ALA A 184 4.86 4.03 8.10
N ALA A 185 5.07 5.30 7.86
CA ALA A 185 6.27 5.97 8.33
C ALA A 185 6.35 5.93 9.86
N CYS A 186 7.55 5.69 10.40
CA CYS A 186 7.74 5.59 11.83
C CYS A 186 9.08 6.22 12.27
N ARG A 187 9.17 6.57 13.56
CA ARG A 187 10.44 6.98 14.16
C ARG A 187 11.40 5.80 14.22
N VAL A 188 12.69 6.07 14.11
CA VAL A 188 13.75 5.07 14.31
C VAL A 188 13.56 4.39 15.69
N GLY A 189 13.64 3.06 15.72
CA GLY A 189 13.40 2.24 16.92
C GLY A 189 11.92 1.90 17.18
N LYS A 190 11.00 2.29 16.28
CA LYS A 190 9.56 2.00 16.37
C LYS A 190 9.06 1.06 15.26
N GLU A 191 9.97 0.39 14.57
CA GLU A 191 9.67 -0.49 13.44
C GLU A 191 8.86 -1.73 13.83
N HIS A 192 8.97 -2.14 15.09
CA HIS A 192 8.28 -3.31 15.65
C HIS A 192 6.79 -3.08 15.94
N LEU A 193 6.34 -1.82 15.93
CA LEU A 193 4.93 -1.48 16.17
C LEU A 193 4.05 -1.91 14.98
N SER A 194 2.76 -2.15 15.24
CA SER A 194 1.77 -2.31 14.17
C SER A 194 1.62 -1.01 13.35
N GLU A 195 0.99 -1.08 12.19
CA GLU A 195 0.86 0.09 11.30
C GLU A 195 -0.03 1.18 11.93
N GLU A 196 -1.06 0.79 12.67
CA GLU A 196 -1.91 1.69 13.45
C GLU A 196 -1.13 2.34 14.60
N GLU A 197 -0.34 1.55 15.34
CA GLU A 197 0.50 2.05 16.43
C GLU A 197 1.58 3.00 15.93
N LYS A 198 2.21 2.75 14.78
CA LYS A 198 3.16 3.66 14.13
C LYS A 198 2.51 5.00 13.81
N THR A 199 1.31 4.96 13.23
CA THR A 199 0.55 6.17 12.90
C THR A 199 0.16 6.95 14.17
N ALA A 200 -0.30 6.27 15.20
CA ALA A 200 -0.63 6.87 16.49
C ALA A 200 0.60 7.47 17.18
N ASP A 201 1.75 6.77 17.15
CA ASP A 201 3.02 7.25 17.70
C ASP A 201 3.50 8.51 16.98
N ALA A 202 3.44 8.54 15.64
CA ALA A 202 3.79 9.71 14.84
C ALA A 202 2.91 10.92 15.17
N ASN A 203 1.60 10.73 15.22
CA ASN A 203 0.66 11.80 15.59
C ASN A 203 0.92 12.34 17.00
N ARG A 204 1.19 11.47 17.96
CA ARG A 204 1.55 11.86 19.34
C ARG A 204 2.87 12.62 19.35
N PHE A 205 3.88 12.14 18.62
CA PHE A 205 5.17 12.79 18.53
C PHE A 205 5.05 14.21 17.96
N PHE A 206 4.37 14.39 16.82
CA PHE A 206 4.20 15.69 16.21
C PHE A 206 3.42 16.66 17.13
N SER A 207 2.36 16.18 17.78
CA SER A 207 1.61 16.97 18.76
C SER A 207 2.49 17.39 19.95
N THR A 208 3.36 16.51 20.42
CA THR A 208 4.31 16.79 21.52
C THR A 208 5.35 17.81 21.08
N ILE A 209 5.94 17.69 19.90
CA ILE A 209 6.90 18.65 19.35
C ILE A 209 6.29 20.04 19.28
N ILE A 210 5.08 20.15 18.75
CA ILE A 210 4.40 21.43 18.66
C ILE A 210 4.20 22.01 20.07
N ARG A 211 3.63 21.25 21.01
CA ARG A 211 3.37 21.73 22.38
C ARG A 211 4.63 22.15 23.11
N SER A 212 5.76 21.44 22.93
CA SER A 212 7.00 21.70 23.66
C SER A 212 7.86 22.81 23.06
N ARG A 213 7.70 23.09 21.77
CA ARG A 213 8.55 24.06 21.04
C ARG A 213 7.78 25.31 20.56
N TYR A 214 6.44 25.30 20.68
CA TYR A 214 5.64 26.43 20.28
C TYR A 214 5.88 27.64 21.19
N HIS A 215 6.20 28.76 20.59
CA HIS A 215 6.29 30.07 21.27
C HIS A 215 5.29 31.00 20.61
N TYR A 216 4.46 31.60 21.40
CA TYR A 216 3.44 32.55 20.92
C TYR A 216 4.12 33.74 20.26
N PRO A 217 3.81 34.06 18.97
CA PRO A 217 4.43 35.18 18.29
C PRO A 217 4.09 36.49 18.98
N PRO A 218 5.07 37.42 19.22
CA PRO A 218 4.80 38.71 19.85
C PRO A 218 3.72 39.50 19.13
N THR A 219 3.78 39.55 17.78
CA THR A 219 2.76 40.27 16.98
C THR A 219 1.35 39.65 17.13
N ALA A 220 1.24 38.34 17.23
CA ALA A 220 -0.06 37.69 17.47
C ALA A 220 -0.56 37.95 18.89
N LEU A 221 0.35 38.05 19.88
CA LEU A 221 0.01 38.39 21.26
C LEU A 221 -0.52 39.82 21.37
N GLU A 222 0.19 40.77 20.75
CA GLU A 222 -0.21 42.19 20.73
C GLU A 222 -1.57 42.43 20.07
N LEU A 223 -1.83 41.66 18.99
CA LEU A 223 -3.09 41.78 18.23
C LEU A 223 -4.21 40.88 18.77
N GLY A 224 -3.98 40.12 19.83
CA GLY A 224 -4.99 39.22 20.41
C GLY A 224 -5.38 38.06 19.46
N ILE A 225 -4.51 37.69 18.52
CA ILE A 225 -4.82 36.65 17.52
C ILE A 225 -4.74 35.27 18.15
N SER A 226 -5.87 34.58 18.22
CA SER A 226 -6.00 33.19 18.67
C SER A 226 -6.78 32.38 17.64
N GLY A 227 -6.78 31.07 17.76
CA GLY A 227 -7.59 30.23 16.87
C GLY A 227 -7.04 28.85 16.63
N LYS A 228 -7.77 28.12 15.80
CA LYS A 228 -7.38 26.77 15.36
C LYS A 228 -6.42 26.85 14.16
N VAL A 229 -5.25 26.25 14.29
CA VAL A 229 -4.29 26.06 13.20
C VAL A 229 -4.31 24.59 12.80
N THR A 230 -4.52 24.30 11.52
CA THR A 230 -4.42 22.96 10.97
C THR A 230 -3.21 22.89 10.05
N VAL A 231 -2.34 21.93 10.33
CA VAL A 231 -1.11 21.70 9.56
C VAL A 231 -1.11 20.32 8.93
N LYS A 232 -0.62 20.26 7.71
CA LYS A 232 -0.27 19.03 7.00
C LYS A 232 1.21 18.78 7.24
N ILE A 233 1.52 17.65 7.83
CA ILE A 233 2.89 17.20 8.03
C ILE A 233 3.17 16.09 7.02
N GLU A 234 4.23 16.22 6.28
CA GLU A 234 4.62 15.31 5.21
C GLU A 234 5.95 14.67 5.55
N VAL A 235 6.01 13.35 5.59
CA VAL A 235 7.24 12.56 5.63
C VAL A 235 7.53 12.12 4.20
N ASP A 236 8.64 12.55 3.64
CA ASP A 236 9.00 12.23 2.25
C ASP A 236 9.63 10.83 2.11
N THR A 237 10.08 10.50 0.90
CA THR A 237 10.68 9.21 0.56
C THR A 237 12.07 8.99 1.20
N GLU A 238 12.70 10.04 1.71
CA GLU A 238 13.96 9.98 2.44
C GLU A 238 13.75 10.00 3.96
N GLY A 239 12.49 10.17 4.41
CA GLY A 239 12.14 10.27 5.82
C GLY A 239 12.17 11.69 6.37
N LYS A 240 12.43 12.71 5.53
CA LYS A 240 12.46 14.10 5.96
C LYS A 240 11.07 14.65 6.19
N ILE A 241 10.94 15.49 7.21
CA ILE A 241 9.67 16.03 7.66
C ILE A 241 9.54 17.46 7.20
N THR A 242 8.39 17.78 6.59
CA THR A 242 7.98 19.14 6.25
C THR A 242 6.57 19.42 6.77
N ALA A 243 6.31 20.66 7.17
CA ALA A 243 4.99 21.10 7.62
C ALA A 243 4.46 22.19 6.68
N LYS A 244 3.17 22.09 6.33
CA LYS A 244 2.47 23.08 5.49
C LYS A 244 1.13 23.45 6.12
N ARG A 245 0.76 24.72 6.04
CA ARG A 245 -0.53 25.19 6.51
C ARG A 245 -1.67 24.66 5.64
N ILE A 246 -2.72 24.15 6.30
CA ILE A 246 -4.01 23.90 5.66
C ILE A 246 -4.94 25.09 5.96
N SER A 247 -5.05 25.47 7.24
CA SER A 247 -5.94 26.56 7.67
C SER A 247 -5.46 27.22 8.98
N GLY A 248 -6.00 28.37 9.29
CA GLY A 248 -5.69 29.13 10.49
C GLY A 248 -4.93 30.45 10.21
N PRO A 249 -4.77 31.31 11.21
CA PRO A 249 -4.04 32.57 11.08
C PRO A 249 -2.57 32.35 10.70
N ASN A 250 -2.06 33.18 9.78
CA ASN A 250 -0.66 33.10 9.31
C ASN A 250 0.35 33.31 10.44
N GLU A 251 0.07 34.23 11.31
CA GLU A 251 0.90 34.63 12.44
C GLU A 251 1.16 33.43 13.37
N LEU A 252 0.11 32.66 13.65
CA LEU A 252 0.19 31.48 14.49
C LEU A 252 0.86 30.32 13.75
N TYR A 253 0.58 30.17 12.45
CA TYR A 253 1.17 29.10 11.65
C TYR A 253 2.69 29.20 11.54
N SER A 254 3.23 30.40 11.33
CA SER A 254 4.68 30.60 11.21
C SER A 254 5.45 30.16 12.46
N ALA A 255 4.84 30.27 13.63
CA ALA A 255 5.41 29.75 14.88
C ALA A 255 5.29 28.23 14.96
N VAL A 256 4.18 27.64 14.50
CA VAL A 256 4.03 26.18 14.42
C VAL A 256 5.06 25.58 13.45
N GLU A 257 5.25 26.17 12.27
CA GLU A 257 6.24 25.70 11.29
C GLU A 257 7.65 25.63 11.87
N LYS A 258 8.07 26.63 12.63
CA LYS A 258 9.37 26.68 13.29
C LYS A 258 9.58 25.52 14.28
N THR A 259 8.52 24.92 14.83
CA THR A 259 8.64 23.77 15.73
C THR A 259 9.20 22.54 15.04
N PHE A 260 9.08 22.47 13.72
CA PHE A 260 9.53 21.34 12.89
C PHE A 260 10.98 21.46 12.39
N THR A 261 11.72 22.46 12.84
CA THR A 261 13.16 22.56 12.54
C THR A 261 13.97 21.55 13.35
N ASN A 262 14.97 20.93 12.72
CA ASN A 262 15.87 19.96 13.37
C ASN A 262 15.14 18.79 14.05
N ILE A 263 14.15 18.23 13.38
CA ILE A 263 13.52 16.98 13.78
C ILE A 263 14.33 15.83 13.17
N PRO A 264 14.60 14.75 13.92
CA PRO A 264 15.22 13.54 13.37
C PRO A 264 14.39 12.96 12.24
N ASP A 265 15.07 12.44 11.21
CA ASP A 265 14.43 11.78 10.10
C ASP A 265 13.61 10.56 10.57
N PHE A 266 12.53 10.27 9.87
CA PHE A 266 11.73 9.08 10.03
C PHE A 266 12.22 7.98 9.10
N ILE A 267 11.87 6.74 9.41
CA ILE A 267 11.87 5.67 8.43
C ILE A 267 10.65 5.93 7.54
N PRO A 268 10.83 6.11 6.21
CA PRO A 268 9.73 6.47 5.33
C PRO A 268 8.68 5.37 5.23
N ALA A 269 7.45 5.75 4.93
CA ALA A 269 6.39 4.81 4.58
C ALA A 269 6.80 3.99 3.35
N ARG A 270 6.27 2.77 3.25
CA ARG A 270 6.48 1.93 2.08
C ARG A 270 5.15 1.50 1.50
N ASP A 271 5.12 1.44 0.17
CA ASP A 271 3.98 0.92 -0.55
C ASP A 271 3.93 -0.62 -0.53
N GLN A 272 2.89 -1.18 -1.14
CA GLN A 272 2.68 -2.61 -1.29
C GLN A 272 3.80 -3.35 -2.03
N TYR A 273 4.67 -2.63 -2.71
CA TYR A 273 5.83 -3.18 -3.44
C TYR A 273 7.13 -3.07 -2.65
N GLY A 274 7.08 -2.40 -1.47
CA GLY A 274 8.23 -2.15 -0.61
C GLY A 274 9.01 -0.88 -0.94
N TYR A 275 8.57 -0.07 -1.93
CA TYR A 275 9.22 1.19 -2.26
C TYR A 275 8.87 2.30 -1.28
N PRO A 276 9.80 3.19 -0.97
CA PRO A 276 9.51 4.31 -0.11
C PRO A 276 8.53 5.27 -0.79
N ILE A 277 7.51 5.67 -0.06
CA ILE A 277 6.51 6.64 -0.50
C ILE A 277 6.30 7.73 0.55
N LYS A 278 5.79 8.85 0.07
CA LYS A 278 5.40 9.96 0.92
C LYS A 278 4.18 9.59 1.76
N MET A 279 4.20 9.95 3.05
CA MET A 279 3.08 9.81 3.96
C MET A 279 2.70 11.16 4.58
N THR A 280 1.41 11.37 4.75
CA THR A 280 0.86 12.64 5.25
C THR A 280 0.11 12.43 6.55
N TYR A 281 0.31 13.35 7.50
CA TYR A 281 -0.44 13.47 8.74
C TYR A 281 -1.11 14.83 8.79
N VAL A 282 -2.29 14.91 9.39
CA VAL A 282 -3.01 16.19 9.59
C VAL A 282 -3.22 16.40 11.07
N ILE A 283 -2.72 17.51 11.59
CA ILE A 283 -2.83 17.88 13.00
C ILE A 283 -3.53 19.22 13.12
N ALA A 284 -4.56 19.25 13.95
CA ALA A 284 -5.27 20.46 14.32
C ALA A 284 -4.92 20.87 15.77
N ILE A 285 -4.53 22.11 15.95
CA ILE A 285 -4.08 22.67 17.22
C ILE A 285 -4.93 23.89 17.55
N ASN A 286 -5.53 23.92 18.73
CA ASN A 286 -6.16 25.12 19.26
C ASN A 286 -5.12 25.95 20.01
N ILE A 287 -4.88 27.16 19.57
CA ILE A 287 -3.94 28.11 20.15
C ILE A 287 -4.73 29.23 20.76
N SER A 288 -4.69 29.38 22.08
CA SER A 288 -5.39 30.41 22.82
C SER A 288 -4.40 31.23 23.62
N LEU A 289 -4.76 32.50 23.84
CA LEU A 289 -4.09 33.35 24.83
C LEU A 289 -4.38 32.75 26.22
N ALA A 290 -3.34 32.57 27.01
CA ALA A 290 -3.53 32.32 28.44
C ALA A 290 -4.03 33.66 29.05
N VAL A 291 -5.25 33.65 29.60
CA VAL A 291 -5.80 34.75 30.36
C VAL A 291 -5.23 34.72 31.76
#